data_22e19e09e9f2cab272b44eadd44793ec
#
_entry.id   22e19e09e9f2cab272b44eadd44793ec
#
_cell.length_a   1.000
_cell.length_b   1.000
_cell.length_c   1.000
_cell.angle_alpha   90.00
_cell.angle_beta   90.00
_cell.angle_gamma   90.00
#
_symmetry.space_group_name_H-M   'P 1'
#
loop_
_entity.id
_entity.type
_entity.pdbx_description
1 polymer ?
#
loop_
_entity_poly.entity_id
_entity_poly.type
_entity_poly.pdbx_seq_one_letter_code
_entity_poly.pdbx_strand_id
1 'polypeptide(L)'
;MTQDKKIFIKSTEYIYRAEHLTLEGTCSIDHGPKKFKIKNMYVDRFPVTNKKYFDFVKKTGYKPKDSQRFLDHKPNKNQSHLPVVCVSQRDAMEYAKWAGGRLPLDEEWQYIAAGPNYNDWPWGDQFNPLYCNHDNNSLKPVNFYKKASSWCGCEDLSGNAWEWTAGIHDDGQHQFALIRGGSFFYAQDHWHVGGGARKTNFHWKLQLLNEGMNRAETLGFRCVYDA
;
A
#
# COMPACT_ATOMS: atom_id res chain seq x y z
N MET A 1 -0.84 -14.87 -20.82
CA MET A 1 -0.39 -14.77 -19.41
C MET A 1 0.70 -13.72 -19.35
N THR A 2 0.37 -12.48 -19.05
CA THR A 2 1.38 -11.45 -18.78
C THR A 2 2.07 -11.83 -17.48
N GLN A 3 3.31 -12.28 -17.59
CA GLN A 3 4.22 -12.52 -16.46
C GLN A 3 4.22 -11.25 -15.61
N ASP A 4 3.97 -11.38 -14.31
CA ASP A 4 4.06 -10.28 -13.34
C ASP A 4 5.49 -9.72 -13.33
N LYS A 5 5.74 -8.79 -14.21
CA LYS A 5 7.06 -8.21 -14.43
C LYS A 5 7.33 -7.26 -13.27
N LYS A 6 8.24 -7.63 -12.38
CA LYS A 6 8.80 -6.70 -11.41
C LYS A 6 9.48 -5.55 -12.16
N ILE A 7 9.34 -4.34 -11.66
CA ILE A 7 9.90 -3.13 -12.25
C ILE A 7 11.18 -2.80 -11.49
N PHE A 8 12.26 -2.57 -12.23
CA PHE A 8 13.53 -2.16 -11.64
C PHE A 8 13.55 -0.66 -11.35
N ILE A 9 13.90 -0.30 -10.14
CA ILE A 9 14.12 1.06 -9.67
C ILE A 9 15.60 1.25 -9.42
N LYS A 10 16.23 2.16 -10.17
CA LYS A 10 17.64 2.50 -10.01
C LYS A 10 17.84 3.36 -8.76
N SER A 11 18.95 3.11 -8.05
CA SER A 11 19.36 3.90 -6.89
C SER A 11 19.47 5.39 -7.24
N THR A 12 18.92 6.23 -6.36
CA THR A 12 18.95 7.69 -6.49
C THR A 12 18.80 8.36 -5.14
N GLU A 13 19.09 9.66 -5.06
CA GLU A 13 18.69 10.50 -3.95
C GLU A 13 17.28 11.05 -4.21
N TYR A 14 16.47 11.09 -3.17
CA TYR A 14 15.10 11.58 -3.18
C TYR A 14 14.86 12.49 -1.98
N ILE A 15 14.09 13.55 -2.17
CA ILE A 15 13.65 14.41 -1.07
C ILE A 15 12.27 13.95 -0.64
N TYR A 16 12.23 13.20 0.45
CA TYR A 16 10.98 12.77 1.05
C TYR A 16 10.27 13.92 1.74
N ARG A 17 8.96 14.02 1.54
CA ARG A 17 8.06 14.92 2.25
C ARG A 17 6.68 14.29 2.29
N ALA A 18 6.09 14.20 3.48
CA ALA A 18 4.72 13.70 3.64
C ALA A 18 3.81 14.75 4.27
N GLU A 19 2.54 14.65 3.95
CA GLU A 19 1.44 15.36 4.59
C GLU A 19 0.53 14.36 5.28
N HIS A 20 -0.04 14.73 6.42
CA HIS A 20 -1.10 13.99 7.05
C HIS A 20 -2.08 14.92 7.78
N LEU A 21 -3.29 14.41 8.05
CA LEU A 21 -4.40 15.22 8.58
C LEU A 21 -4.71 14.98 10.06
N THR A 22 -4.01 14.08 10.74
CA THR A 22 -4.30 13.75 12.14
C THR A 22 -3.33 14.35 13.10
N LEU A 23 -3.82 14.65 14.31
CA LEU A 23 -2.99 14.99 15.44
C LEU A 23 -2.04 13.84 15.77
N GLU A 24 -0.78 14.16 16.00
CA GLU A 24 0.28 13.16 16.22
C GLU A 24 0.50 12.79 17.68
N GLY A 25 -0.26 13.35 18.60
CA GLY A 25 -0.01 13.16 20.00
C GLY A 25 1.25 13.92 20.47
N THR A 26 1.96 13.38 21.46
CA THR A 26 3.13 14.03 22.08
C THR A 26 4.44 13.86 21.32
N CYS A 27 4.51 12.88 20.41
CA CYS A 27 5.70 12.59 19.60
C CYS A 27 5.37 12.82 18.12
N SER A 28 6.00 13.83 17.51
CA SER A 28 5.83 14.11 16.09
C SER A 28 6.64 13.14 15.22
N ILE A 29 6.09 12.77 14.06
CA ILE A 29 6.85 12.09 13.02
C ILE A 29 7.61 13.12 12.19
N ASP A 30 8.81 12.78 11.75
CA ASP A 30 9.53 13.58 10.77
C ASP A 30 8.91 13.41 9.38
N HIS A 31 8.10 14.38 9.00
CA HIS A 31 7.43 14.44 7.69
C HIS A 31 8.30 15.01 6.57
N GLY A 32 9.51 15.41 6.88
CA GLY A 32 10.41 16.05 5.93
C GLY A 32 10.21 17.56 5.80
N PRO A 33 10.89 18.21 4.83
CA PRO A 33 11.70 17.57 3.78
C PRO A 33 12.99 16.94 4.31
N LYS A 34 13.25 15.70 3.95
CA LYS A 34 14.50 15.00 4.28
C LYS A 34 15.07 14.27 3.09
N LYS A 35 16.41 14.27 2.97
CA LYS A 35 17.09 13.47 1.95
C LYS A 35 17.00 11.98 2.32
N PHE A 36 16.61 11.17 1.35
CA PHE A 36 16.54 9.74 1.46
C PHE A 36 17.24 9.09 0.27
N LYS A 37 18.04 8.06 0.52
CA LYS A 37 18.72 7.31 -0.53
C LYS A 37 17.87 6.09 -0.90
N ILE A 38 17.23 6.15 -2.06
CA ILE A 38 16.60 4.99 -2.68
C ILE A 38 17.73 4.05 -3.14
N LYS A 39 17.66 2.78 -2.75
CA LYS A 39 18.60 1.75 -3.21
C LYS A 39 18.09 1.12 -4.51
N ASN A 40 18.97 0.40 -5.22
CA ASN A 40 18.51 -0.47 -6.30
C ASN A 40 17.52 -1.49 -5.76
N MET A 41 16.36 -1.58 -6.39
CA MET A 41 15.31 -2.53 -5.98
C MET A 41 14.41 -2.88 -7.15
N TYR A 42 13.70 -3.98 -7.01
CA TYR A 42 12.55 -4.27 -7.86
C TYR A 42 11.27 -4.03 -7.08
N VAL A 43 10.20 -3.63 -7.77
CA VAL A 43 8.88 -3.44 -7.18
C VAL A 43 7.83 -4.21 -7.96
N ASP A 44 6.84 -4.75 -7.26
CA ASP A 44 5.65 -5.32 -7.89
C ASP A 44 4.89 -4.23 -8.64
N ARG A 45 4.59 -4.46 -9.92
CA ARG A 45 3.79 -3.53 -10.73
C ARG A 45 2.42 -3.28 -10.12
N PHE A 46 1.81 -4.30 -9.54
CA PHE A 46 0.48 -4.27 -8.95
C PHE A 46 0.51 -4.62 -7.46
N PRO A 47 -0.52 -4.25 -6.70
CA PRO A 47 -0.75 -4.83 -5.38
C PRO A 47 -0.80 -6.36 -5.46
N VAL A 48 -0.47 -7.02 -4.36
CA VAL A 48 -0.60 -8.48 -4.25
C VAL A 48 -2.07 -8.85 -4.40
N THR A 49 -2.36 -9.84 -5.24
CA THR A 49 -3.73 -10.29 -5.52
C THR A 49 -4.18 -11.41 -4.59
N ASN A 50 -5.50 -11.60 -4.45
CA ASN A 50 -6.08 -12.73 -3.72
C ASN A 50 -5.50 -14.07 -4.18
N LYS A 51 -5.32 -14.27 -5.49
CA LYS A 51 -4.73 -15.50 -6.02
C LYS A 51 -3.31 -15.74 -5.48
N LYS A 52 -2.45 -14.72 -5.55
CA LYS A 52 -1.06 -14.82 -5.08
C LYS A 52 -1.01 -15.10 -3.57
N TYR A 53 -1.82 -14.38 -2.80
CA TYR A 53 -1.87 -14.56 -1.36
C TYR A 53 -2.42 -15.95 -0.96
N PHE A 54 -3.46 -16.42 -1.65
CA PHE A 54 -3.96 -17.77 -1.44
C PHE A 54 -2.92 -18.85 -1.78
N ASP A 55 -2.15 -18.67 -2.86
CA ASP A 55 -1.05 -19.58 -3.20
C ASP A 55 0.01 -19.64 -2.08
N PHE A 56 0.30 -18.50 -1.43
CA PHE A 56 1.17 -18.44 -0.24
C PHE A 56 0.59 -19.24 0.92
N VAL A 57 -0.64 -18.93 1.34
CA VAL A 57 -1.31 -19.63 2.46
C VAL A 57 -1.36 -21.13 2.20
N LYS A 58 -1.73 -21.54 0.98
CA LYS A 58 -1.82 -22.96 0.59
C LYS A 58 -0.46 -23.66 0.63
N LYS A 59 0.61 -22.99 0.18
CA LYS A 59 1.96 -23.60 0.11
C LYS A 59 2.65 -23.67 1.46
N THR A 60 2.39 -22.71 2.33
CA THR A 60 3.08 -22.60 3.63
C THR A 60 2.28 -23.11 4.81
N GLY A 61 0.96 -23.23 4.66
CA GLY A 61 0.05 -23.48 5.78
C GLY A 61 -0.01 -22.31 6.76
N TYR A 62 0.30 -21.08 6.28
CA TYR A 62 0.35 -19.88 7.12
C TYR A 62 -0.93 -19.70 7.93
N LYS A 63 -0.75 -19.48 9.22
CA LYS A 63 -1.81 -19.12 10.17
C LYS A 63 -1.31 -17.94 10.98
N PRO A 64 -2.04 -16.83 11.05
CA PRO A 64 -1.65 -15.69 11.87
C PRO A 64 -1.75 -16.05 13.36
N LYS A 65 -0.97 -15.35 14.17
CA LYS A 65 -0.99 -15.48 15.62
C LYS A 65 -2.35 -15.08 16.22
N ASP A 66 -2.93 -14.01 15.67
CA ASP A 66 -4.32 -13.61 15.92
C ASP A 66 -5.12 -13.79 14.63
N SER A 67 -6.16 -14.63 14.69
CA SER A 67 -6.98 -15.00 13.52
C SER A 67 -8.24 -14.14 13.36
N GLN A 68 -8.46 -13.13 14.19
CA GLN A 68 -9.62 -12.25 14.01
C GLN A 68 -9.61 -11.62 12.61
N ARG A 69 -10.75 -11.67 11.93
CA ARG A 69 -10.92 -11.19 10.55
C ARG A 69 -9.92 -11.79 9.53
N PHE A 70 -9.17 -12.80 9.91
CA PHE A 70 -8.33 -13.51 8.95
C PHE A 70 -9.20 -14.43 8.09
N LEU A 71 -9.15 -14.19 6.81
CA LEU A 71 -9.84 -14.99 5.79
C LEU A 71 -8.87 -16.04 5.24
N ASP A 72 -9.38 -17.17 4.78
CA ASP A 72 -8.57 -18.16 4.06
C ASP A 72 -8.10 -17.65 2.69
N HIS A 73 -8.65 -16.50 2.28
CA HIS A 73 -8.38 -15.83 1.00
C HIS A 73 -8.56 -16.73 -0.23
N LYS A 74 -9.30 -17.83 -0.10
CA LYS A 74 -9.65 -18.68 -1.23
C LYS A 74 -10.54 -17.90 -2.21
N PRO A 75 -10.00 -17.38 -3.32
CA PRO A 75 -10.78 -16.55 -4.20
C PRO A 75 -11.71 -17.39 -5.06
N ASN A 76 -12.91 -16.90 -5.29
CA ASN A 76 -13.68 -17.35 -6.43
C ASN A 76 -13.07 -16.80 -7.75
N LYS A 77 -13.58 -17.26 -8.90
CA LYS A 77 -13.05 -16.86 -10.22
C LYS A 77 -13.02 -15.32 -10.42
N ASN A 78 -14.01 -14.62 -9.88
CA ASN A 78 -14.15 -13.18 -10.07
C ASN A 78 -13.25 -12.36 -9.12
N GLN A 79 -12.75 -12.97 -8.04
CA GLN A 79 -11.95 -12.31 -7.00
C GLN A 79 -10.44 -12.55 -7.16
N SER A 80 -10.04 -13.47 -8.01
CA SER A 80 -8.63 -13.88 -8.15
C SER A 80 -7.68 -12.73 -8.47
N HIS A 81 -8.14 -11.75 -9.23
CA HIS A 81 -7.36 -10.59 -9.67
C HIS A 81 -7.62 -9.32 -8.87
N LEU A 82 -8.46 -9.38 -7.83
CA LEU A 82 -8.62 -8.26 -6.91
C LEU A 82 -7.38 -8.17 -6.01
N PRO A 83 -6.99 -6.96 -5.55
CA PRO A 83 -6.03 -6.81 -4.47
C PRO A 83 -6.45 -7.66 -3.26
N VAL A 84 -5.49 -8.31 -2.61
CA VAL A 84 -5.75 -8.93 -1.32
C VAL A 84 -5.94 -7.85 -0.27
N VAL A 85 -7.00 -7.99 0.52
CA VAL A 85 -7.33 -7.12 1.66
C VAL A 85 -7.67 -7.99 2.87
N CYS A 86 -8.04 -7.41 3.99
CA CYS A 86 -8.22 -8.14 5.26
C CYS A 86 -6.93 -8.86 5.72
N VAL A 87 -5.80 -8.26 5.47
CA VAL A 87 -4.47 -8.69 5.90
C VAL A 87 -3.87 -7.65 6.84
N SER A 88 -3.28 -8.08 7.94
CA SER A 88 -2.51 -7.19 8.82
C SER A 88 -1.15 -6.85 8.20
N GLN A 89 -0.47 -5.84 8.74
CA GLN A 89 0.90 -5.54 8.31
C GLN A 89 1.81 -6.77 8.46
N ARG A 90 1.64 -7.54 9.53
CA ARG A 90 2.41 -8.76 9.76
C ARG A 90 2.10 -9.84 8.75
N ASP A 91 0.81 -10.08 8.41
CA ASP A 91 0.44 -11.00 7.34
C ASP A 91 1.11 -10.63 6.01
N ALA A 92 1.14 -9.33 5.71
CA ALA A 92 1.79 -8.79 4.52
C ALA A 92 3.32 -8.98 4.54
N MET A 93 3.96 -8.78 5.70
CA MET A 93 5.41 -9.04 5.87
C MET A 93 5.75 -10.53 5.72
N GLU A 94 4.94 -11.44 6.26
CA GLU A 94 5.17 -12.88 6.12
C GLU A 94 5.02 -13.33 4.66
N TYR A 95 4.01 -12.82 3.95
CA TYR A 95 3.91 -13.03 2.51
C TYR A 95 5.14 -12.50 1.77
N ALA A 96 5.52 -11.25 2.03
CA ALA A 96 6.64 -10.61 1.34
C ALA A 96 7.94 -11.39 1.54
N LYS A 97 8.22 -11.83 2.76
CA LYS A 97 9.36 -12.70 3.09
C LYS A 97 9.33 -14.01 2.32
N TRP A 98 8.18 -14.68 2.27
CA TRP A 98 8.01 -15.91 1.49
C TRP A 98 8.25 -15.68 -0.01
N ALA A 99 7.83 -14.54 -0.52
CA ALA A 99 8.03 -14.16 -1.93
C ALA A 99 9.47 -13.70 -2.23
N GLY A 100 10.35 -13.66 -1.23
CA GLY A 100 11.74 -13.22 -1.35
C GLY A 100 11.91 -11.70 -1.37
N GLY A 101 10.96 -10.96 -0.82
CA GLY A 101 10.97 -9.50 -0.75
C GLY A 101 10.57 -8.97 0.63
N ARG A 102 10.15 -7.74 0.66
CA ARG A 102 9.69 -7.01 1.85
C ARG A 102 8.61 -5.99 1.50
N LEU A 103 7.98 -5.39 2.49
CA LEU A 103 7.16 -4.20 2.28
C LEU A 103 8.07 -3.01 1.91
N PRO A 104 7.59 -2.07 1.10
CA PRO A 104 8.33 -0.82 0.85
C PRO A 104 8.42 0.02 2.13
N LEU A 105 9.53 0.72 2.30
CA LEU A 105 9.58 1.84 3.25
C LEU A 105 8.62 2.94 2.81
N ASP A 106 8.22 3.82 3.71
CA ASP A 106 7.31 4.91 3.40
C ASP A 106 7.88 5.84 2.31
N GLU A 107 9.17 6.13 2.39
CA GLU A 107 9.92 6.92 1.42
C GLU A 107 10.05 6.23 0.05
N GLU A 108 10.26 4.91 0.05
CA GLU A 108 10.33 4.11 -1.18
C GLU A 108 8.98 4.09 -1.88
N TRP A 109 7.88 3.89 -1.12
CA TRP A 109 6.54 3.93 -1.68
C TRP A 109 6.24 5.29 -2.32
N GLN A 110 6.59 6.39 -1.62
CA GLN A 110 6.40 7.74 -2.17
C GLN A 110 7.17 7.92 -3.48
N TYR A 111 8.43 7.50 -3.53
CA TYR A 111 9.23 7.61 -4.75
C TYR A 111 8.65 6.77 -5.90
N ILE A 112 8.19 5.54 -5.62
CA ILE A 112 7.53 4.69 -6.62
C ILE A 112 6.29 5.38 -7.21
N ALA A 113 5.55 6.10 -6.38
CA ALA A 113 4.33 6.79 -6.80
C ALA A 113 4.60 8.14 -7.47
N ALA A 114 5.34 9.03 -6.81
CA ALA A 114 5.56 10.42 -7.24
C ALA A 114 6.66 10.57 -8.29
N GLY A 115 7.66 9.70 -8.24
CA GLY A 115 8.82 9.77 -9.12
C GLY A 115 9.76 10.94 -8.84
N PRO A 116 10.76 11.13 -9.73
CA PRO A 116 11.75 12.19 -9.60
C PRO A 116 11.16 13.59 -9.80
N ASN A 117 9.96 13.69 -10.38
CA ASN A 117 9.27 14.96 -10.62
C ASN A 117 8.35 15.36 -9.46
N TYR A 118 8.25 14.53 -8.40
CA TYR A 118 7.39 14.80 -7.23
C TYR A 118 5.91 14.98 -7.59
N ASN A 119 5.41 14.22 -8.56
CA ASN A 119 4.03 14.31 -9.00
C ASN A 119 3.05 14.15 -7.83
N ASP A 120 2.02 14.97 -7.78
CA ASP A 120 0.94 14.90 -6.78
C ASP A 120 0.16 13.58 -6.85
N TRP A 121 0.00 13.04 -8.05
CA TRP A 121 -0.67 11.77 -8.34
C TRP A 121 0.27 10.86 -9.13
N PRO A 122 0.10 9.55 -9.08
CA PRO A 122 0.98 8.65 -9.85
C PRO A 122 1.11 9.01 -11.32
N TRP A 123 0.06 9.56 -11.92
CA TRP A 123 -0.03 9.94 -13.34
C TRP A 123 0.29 11.41 -13.64
N GLY A 124 0.65 12.23 -12.67
CA GLY A 124 0.98 13.66 -12.84
C GLY A 124 0.38 14.54 -11.75
N ASP A 125 0.23 15.85 -12.02
CA ASP A 125 -0.16 16.82 -10.99
C ASP A 125 -1.67 17.08 -10.92
N GLN A 126 -2.42 16.61 -11.92
CA GLN A 126 -3.87 16.84 -11.96
C GLN A 126 -4.62 15.56 -11.56
N PHE A 127 -5.57 15.71 -10.63
CA PHE A 127 -6.48 14.62 -10.29
C PHE A 127 -7.37 14.26 -11.47
N ASN A 128 -7.48 12.96 -11.74
CA ASN A 128 -8.41 12.45 -12.74
C ASN A 128 -9.22 11.27 -12.18
N PRO A 129 -10.53 11.45 -11.93
CA PRO A 129 -11.38 10.41 -11.35
C PRO A 129 -11.51 9.16 -12.22
N LEU A 130 -11.20 9.25 -13.51
CA LEU A 130 -11.23 8.11 -14.43
C LEU A 130 -9.96 7.23 -14.33
N TYR A 131 -8.98 7.63 -13.54
CA TYR A 131 -7.70 6.94 -13.40
C TYR A 131 -7.58 6.11 -12.12
N CYS A 132 -8.54 6.17 -11.22
CA CYS A 132 -8.48 5.44 -9.95
C CYS A 132 -9.87 5.00 -9.46
N ASN A 133 -9.85 4.02 -8.59
CA ASN A 133 -11.04 3.56 -7.86
C ASN A 133 -11.14 4.34 -6.54
N HIS A 134 -11.93 5.41 -6.50
CA HIS A 134 -11.89 6.36 -5.39
C HIS A 134 -13.23 6.66 -4.70
N ASP A 135 -14.33 6.35 -5.34
CA ASP A 135 -15.68 6.59 -4.82
C ASP A 135 -16.60 5.47 -5.31
N ASN A 136 -16.38 4.30 -4.79
CA ASN A 136 -17.09 3.08 -5.16
C ASN A 136 -17.36 2.21 -3.92
N ASN A 137 -18.16 1.17 -4.12
CA ASN A 137 -18.53 0.23 -3.07
C ASN A 137 -17.73 -1.08 -3.11
N SER A 138 -16.76 -1.20 -4.00
CA SER A 138 -16.00 -2.43 -4.17
C SER A 138 -14.65 -2.23 -4.84
N LEU A 139 -13.76 -3.17 -4.58
CA LEU A 139 -12.46 -3.28 -5.27
C LEU A 139 -12.63 -3.50 -6.77
N LYS A 140 -11.68 -3.02 -7.53
CA LYS A 140 -11.50 -3.35 -8.96
C LYS A 140 -10.31 -4.29 -9.12
N PRO A 141 -10.33 -5.14 -10.16
CA PRO A 141 -9.18 -5.96 -10.50
C PRO A 141 -7.93 -5.11 -10.75
N VAL A 142 -6.78 -5.60 -10.35
CA VAL A 142 -5.50 -4.99 -10.74
C VAL A 142 -5.42 -4.88 -12.27
N ASN A 143 -4.76 -3.84 -12.79
CA ASN A 143 -4.72 -3.56 -14.22
C ASN A 143 -6.07 -3.08 -14.83
N PHE A 144 -7.02 -2.65 -14.01
CA PHE A 144 -8.27 -2.07 -14.52
C PHE A 144 -8.04 -0.66 -15.08
N TYR A 145 -7.27 0.16 -14.39
CA TYR A 145 -6.99 1.56 -14.74
C TYR A 145 -5.64 1.72 -15.45
N LYS A 146 -5.52 1.19 -16.67
CA LYS A 146 -4.25 1.12 -17.44
C LYS A 146 -3.56 2.46 -17.70
N LYS A 147 -4.30 3.58 -17.65
CA LYS A 147 -3.76 4.93 -17.85
C LYS A 147 -3.23 5.57 -16.56
N ALA A 148 -3.34 4.90 -15.44
CA ALA A 148 -3.02 5.41 -14.12
C ALA A 148 -1.65 4.95 -13.60
N SER A 149 -0.76 4.57 -14.49
CA SER A 149 0.59 4.14 -14.12
C SER A 149 1.42 5.31 -13.58
N SER A 150 2.24 5.05 -12.58
CA SER A 150 3.27 5.98 -12.14
C SER A 150 4.40 6.09 -13.19
N TRP A 151 5.31 7.00 -12.97
CA TRP A 151 6.48 7.25 -13.81
C TRP A 151 7.28 5.98 -14.15
N CYS A 152 7.35 5.01 -13.23
CA CYS A 152 8.05 3.74 -13.43
C CYS A 152 7.15 2.63 -13.98
N GLY A 153 5.84 2.85 -14.08
CA GLY A 153 4.88 1.87 -14.60
C GLY A 153 4.17 1.04 -13.54
N CYS A 154 4.24 1.40 -12.25
CA CYS A 154 3.43 0.82 -11.20
C CYS A 154 1.99 1.32 -11.30
N GLU A 155 1.02 0.46 -11.03
CA GLU A 155 -0.41 0.76 -11.10
C GLU A 155 -1.09 0.63 -9.72
N ASP A 156 -2.31 1.17 -9.59
CA ASP A 156 -3.12 1.15 -8.37
C ASP A 156 -2.42 1.79 -7.15
N LEU A 157 -1.59 2.81 -7.37
CA LEU A 157 -0.91 3.55 -6.29
C LEU A 157 -1.78 4.67 -5.70
N SER A 158 -2.98 4.89 -6.22
CA SER A 158 -3.92 5.86 -5.68
C SER A 158 -5.34 5.33 -5.84
N GLY A 159 -6.06 5.18 -4.72
CA GLY A 159 -7.35 4.52 -4.65
C GLY A 159 -7.26 2.99 -4.66
N ASN A 160 -8.37 2.33 -4.88
CA ASN A 160 -8.59 0.88 -4.85
C ASN A 160 -8.39 0.27 -3.45
N ALA A 161 -7.16 0.11 -2.98
CA ALA A 161 -6.87 -0.34 -1.62
C ALA A 161 -5.71 0.45 -1.04
N TRP A 162 -5.81 0.85 0.23
CA TRP A 162 -4.66 1.31 1.00
C TRP A 162 -3.56 0.27 0.97
N GLU A 163 -2.32 0.71 1.04
CA GLU A 163 -1.17 -0.18 1.05
C GLU A 163 -0.35 -0.04 2.33
N TRP A 164 -0.09 -1.17 2.99
CA TRP A 164 0.86 -1.26 4.07
C TRP A 164 2.27 -0.88 3.61
N THR A 165 2.95 -0.03 4.37
CA THR A 165 4.41 0.13 4.28
C THR A 165 5.10 -0.58 5.43
N ALA A 166 6.43 -0.67 5.40
CA ALA A 166 7.23 -1.21 6.50
C ALA A 166 7.41 -0.22 7.65
N GLY A 167 7.00 1.05 7.47
CA GLY A 167 7.16 2.10 8.46
C GLY A 167 6.31 1.84 9.70
N ILE A 168 6.97 1.85 10.86
CA ILE A 168 6.32 1.86 12.18
C ILE A 168 6.83 3.09 12.93
N HIS A 169 5.90 3.84 13.47
CA HIS A 169 6.16 4.90 14.42
C HIS A 169 5.71 4.44 15.83
N ASP A 170 6.59 4.56 16.79
CA ASP A 170 6.35 4.23 18.18
C ASP A 170 6.50 5.50 19.02
N ASP A 171 5.45 5.91 19.71
CA ASP A 171 5.44 7.10 20.57
C ASP A 171 5.72 6.75 22.05
N GLY A 172 6.10 5.48 22.32
CA GLY A 172 6.35 4.95 23.65
C GLY A 172 5.11 4.44 24.38
N GLN A 173 3.91 4.71 23.86
CA GLN A 173 2.64 4.21 24.38
C GLN A 173 1.85 3.42 23.32
N HIS A 174 1.97 3.85 22.07
CA HIS A 174 1.23 3.28 20.95
C HIS A 174 2.16 3.07 19.74
N GLN A 175 1.87 2.05 18.97
CA GLN A 175 2.52 1.81 17.69
C GLN A 175 1.58 2.17 16.55
N PHE A 176 2.13 2.80 15.52
CA PHE A 176 1.40 3.19 14.33
C PHE A 176 2.12 2.68 13.09
N ALA A 177 1.37 2.11 12.17
CA ALA A 177 1.88 1.84 10.83
C ALA A 177 1.53 2.99 9.89
N LEU A 178 2.37 3.22 8.90
CA LEU A 178 2.09 4.16 7.81
C LEU A 178 1.47 3.41 6.64
N ILE A 179 0.32 3.90 6.17
CA ILE A 179 -0.38 3.37 5.01
C ILE A 179 -0.55 4.44 3.93
N ARG A 180 -0.59 4.03 2.68
CA ARG A 180 -0.51 4.88 1.51
C ARG A 180 -1.60 4.62 0.48
N GLY A 181 -1.83 5.60 -0.40
CA GLY A 181 -2.59 5.49 -1.64
C GLY A 181 -4.08 5.77 -1.55
N GLY A 182 -4.71 5.52 -0.42
CA GLY A 182 -6.17 5.60 -0.32
C GLY A 182 -6.88 4.32 -0.76
N SER A 183 -8.20 4.35 -0.81
CA SER A 183 -9.00 3.17 -1.15
C SER A 183 -10.19 3.51 -2.04
N PHE A 184 -10.92 2.49 -2.46
CA PHE A 184 -12.16 2.64 -3.23
C PHE A 184 -13.28 3.32 -2.43
N PHE A 185 -13.27 3.15 -1.11
CA PHE A 185 -14.31 3.65 -0.24
C PHE A 185 -14.07 5.11 0.11
N TYR A 186 -15.10 5.95 -0.03
CA TYR A 186 -15.09 7.34 0.38
C TYR A 186 -16.07 7.55 1.53
N ALA A 187 -15.55 7.86 2.72
CA ALA A 187 -16.38 8.24 3.86
C ALA A 187 -16.83 9.69 3.71
N GLN A 188 -18.13 9.93 3.86
CA GLN A 188 -18.71 11.27 3.76
C GLN A 188 -18.72 12.02 5.09
N ASP A 189 -18.44 11.35 6.21
CA ASP A 189 -18.42 11.97 7.52
C ASP A 189 -16.99 12.37 7.96
N HIS A 190 -16.93 13.36 8.87
CA HIS A 190 -15.67 13.94 9.34
C HIS A 190 -14.95 13.08 10.39
N TRP A 191 -15.55 11.99 10.85
CA TRP A 191 -15.02 11.16 11.94
C TRP A 191 -14.20 9.98 11.45
N HIS A 192 -14.34 9.61 10.19
CA HIS A 192 -13.63 8.49 9.61
C HIS A 192 -12.45 8.96 8.76
N VAL A 193 -11.44 8.13 8.72
CA VAL A 193 -10.35 8.28 7.76
C VAL A 193 -10.96 8.40 6.38
N GLY A 194 -11.01 9.61 5.86
CA GLY A 194 -11.56 9.82 4.53
C GLY A 194 -10.89 8.85 3.55
N GLY A 195 -11.65 7.91 3.01
CA GLY A 195 -11.20 7.04 1.94
C GLY A 195 -10.97 7.82 0.65
N GLY A 196 -11.18 7.17 -0.45
CA GLY A 196 -10.91 7.73 -1.77
C GLY A 196 -9.42 7.71 -2.12
N ALA A 197 -9.11 8.22 -3.30
CA ALA A 197 -7.74 8.37 -3.77
C ALA A 197 -6.99 9.42 -2.95
N ARG A 198 -5.70 9.18 -2.73
CA ARG A 198 -4.82 10.11 -2.00
C ARG A 198 -3.63 10.51 -2.84
N LYS A 199 -3.15 11.75 -2.62
CA LYS A 199 -1.90 12.25 -3.22
C LYS A 199 -0.72 11.38 -2.80
N THR A 200 0.33 11.41 -3.60
CA THR A 200 1.55 10.62 -3.37
C THR A 200 2.31 11.04 -2.12
N ASN A 201 2.17 12.30 -1.67
CA ASN A 201 2.78 12.84 -0.45
C ASN A 201 1.91 12.62 0.80
N PHE A 202 0.73 12.02 0.67
CA PHE A 202 -0.15 11.72 1.78
C PHE A 202 0.13 10.31 2.34
N HIS A 203 0.34 10.20 3.64
CA HIS A 203 0.25 8.93 4.35
C HIS A 203 -0.78 9.02 5.49
N TRP A 204 -1.32 7.89 5.87
CA TRP A 204 -2.15 7.78 7.05
C TRP A 204 -1.43 7.01 8.14
N LYS A 205 -1.50 7.53 9.35
CA LYS A 205 -0.96 6.91 10.55
C LYS A 205 -2.04 6.04 11.20
N LEU A 206 -1.95 4.74 11.01
CA LEU A 206 -2.91 3.78 11.56
C LEU A 206 -2.38 3.21 12.88
N GLN A 207 -3.09 3.46 13.98
CA GLN A 207 -2.75 2.87 15.26
C GLN A 207 -2.88 1.35 15.23
N LEU A 208 -1.83 0.66 15.64
CA LEU A 208 -1.82 -0.78 15.75
C LEU A 208 -2.36 -1.19 17.12
N LEU A 209 -3.60 -1.66 17.18
CA LEU A 209 -4.24 -2.11 18.42
C LEU A 209 -3.89 -3.56 18.71
N ASN A 210 -4.13 -4.43 17.75
CA ASN A 210 -3.67 -5.81 17.68
C ASN A 210 -3.76 -6.32 16.24
N GLU A 211 -3.13 -7.45 15.94
CA GLU A 211 -3.05 -7.97 14.58
C GLU A 211 -4.43 -8.23 13.93
N GLY A 212 -5.41 -8.70 14.70
CA GLY A 212 -6.74 -9.02 14.17
C GLY A 212 -7.58 -7.79 13.87
N MET A 213 -7.46 -6.75 14.68
CA MET A 213 -8.26 -5.52 14.51
C MET A 213 -7.78 -4.64 13.35
N ASN A 214 -6.53 -4.79 12.93
CA ASN A 214 -5.97 -3.99 11.85
C ASN A 214 -6.29 -4.53 10.44
N ARG A 215 -6.99 -5.64 10.33
CA ARG A 215 -7.44 -6.20 9.05
C ARG A 215 -8.70 -5.50 8.57
N ALA A 216 -8.61 -4.77 7.47
CA ALA A 216 -9.71 -4.02 6.87
C ALA A 216 -9.94 -4.43 5.41
N GLU A 217 -11.18 -4.34 4.94
CA GLU A 217 -11.58 -4.64 3.56
C GLU A 217 -11.05 -3.63 2.53
N THR A 218 -10.40 -2.59 3.01
CA THR A 218 -9.83 -1.51 2.18
C THR A 218 -8.31 -1.47 2.22
N LEU A 219 -7.64 -2.43 2.87
CA LEU A 219 -6.23 -2.36 3.18
C LEU A 219 -5.50 -3.63 2.73
N GLY A 220 -4.61 -3.47 1.78
CA GLY A 220 -3.76 -4.49 1.18
C GLY A 220 -2.28 -4.07 1.16
N PHE A 221 -1.50 -4.54 0.17
CA PHE A 221 -0.08 -4.23 0.08
C PHE A 221 0.53 -4.59 -1.27
N ARG A 222 1.73 -4.08 -1.53
CA ARG A 222 2.65 -4.55 -2.58
C ARG A 222 4.01 -4.87 -1.99
N CYS A 223 4.86 -5.59 -2.75
CA CYS A 223 6.20 -5.93 -2.32
C CYS A 223 7.27 -5.20 -3.13
N VAL A 224 8.40 -4.99 -2.47
CA VAL A 224 9.68 -4.61 -3.09
C VAL A 224 10.72 -5.70 -2.82
N TYR A 225 11.78 -5.74 -3.64
CA TYR A 225 12.82 -6.76 -3.58
C TYR A 225 14.17 -6.06 -3.75
N ASP A 226 15.09 -6.32 -2.85
CA ASP A 226 16.43 -5.77 -2.94
C ASP A 226 17.15 -6.38 -4.15
N ALA A 227 17.93 -5.55 -4.90
CA ALA A 227 18.60 -5.94 -6.14
C ALA A 227 20.07 -6.27 -5.90
#